data_c696929e48e46326c33d3f570fcc52bc
#
_entry.id   c696929e48e46326c33d3f570fcc52bc
#
_cell.length_a   1.000
_cell.length_b   1.000
_cell.length_c   1.000
_cell.angle_alpha   90.00
_cell.angle_beta   90.00
_cell.angle_gamma   90.00
#
_symmetry.space_group_name_H-M   'P 1'
#
loop_
_entity.id
_entity.type
_entity.pdbx_description
1 polymer ?
#
loop_
_entity_poly.entity_id
_entity_poly.type
_entity_poly.pdbx_seq_one_letter_code
_entity_poly.pdbx_strand_id
1 'polypeptide(L)'
;MSPDSLHRRRWLASLLGVSGSLLLPPLHAAPSPLITRPIPSSGEAIPAIGLGSWITFNVGRDPQARAECAEGMRQFFAGGGRLIDSSPMYGSAQDVIGQALQAIKPARLFSADKVWIGGGARGPGQIETSRRLWRVPRFDLLQVHNLLSW
;
A
#
# COMPACT_ATOMS: atom_id res chain seq x y z
N MET A 1 -36.45 -48.14 -38.23
CA MET A 1 -35.64 -47.24 -37.41
C MET A 1 -35.53 -47.83 -36.02
N SER A 2 -34.37 -48.21 -35.55
CA SER A 2 -34.14 -48.89 -34.27
C SER A 2 -34.33 -47.94 -33.11
N PRO A 3 -34.91 -48.37 -31.98
CA PRO A 3 -35.08 -47.52 -30.76
C PRO A 3 -33.78 -46.92 -30.24
N ASP A 4 -32.64 -47.55 -30.47
CA ASP A 4 -31.35 -47.11 -30.01
C ASP A 4 -30.85 -45.77 -30.60
N SER A 5 -31.33 -45.39 -31.80
CA SER A 5 -30.95 -44.18 -32.47
C SER A 5 -31.52 -42.90 -31.85
N LEU A 6 -32.70 -43.05 -31.19
CA LEU A 6 -33.39 -41.92 -30.51
C LEU A 6 -32.73 -41.61 -29.15
N HIS A 7 -32.27 -42.61 -28.41
CA HIS A 7 -31.58 -42.41 -27.14
C HIS A 7 -30.23 -41.76 -27.32
N ARG A 8 -29.44 -42.12 -28.31
CA ARG A 8 -28.16 -41.50 -28.62
C ARG A 8 -28.27 -40.02 -29.00
N ARG A 9 -29.29 -39.63 -29.75
CA ARG A 9 -29.54 -38.21 -30.11
C ARG A 9 -29.95 -37.37 -28.92
N ARG A 10 -30.66 -37.92 -27.95
CA ARG A 10 -31.06 -37.20 -26.70
C ARG A 10 -29.86 -36.96 -25.78
N TRP A 11 -28.92 -37.93 -25.67
CA TRP A 11 -27.67 -37.77 -24.92
C TRP A 11 -26.72 -36.73 -25.53
N LEU A 12 -26.62 -36.66 -26.82
CA LEU A 12 -25.80 -35.67 -27.53
C LEU A 12 -26.36 -34.24 -27.41
N ALA A 13 -27.69 -34.09 -27.40
CA ALA A 13 -28.33 -32.79 -27.19
C ALA A 13 -28.13 -32.28 -25.75
N SER A 14 -28.08 -33.17 -24.75
CA SER A 14 -27.83 -32.82 -23.36
C SER A 14 -26.37 -32.40 -23.09
N LEU A 15 -25.40 -32.95 -23.82
CA LEU A 15 -23.99 -32.58 -23.72
C LEU A 15 -23.68 -31.20 -24.36
N LEU A 16 -24.42 -30.81 -25.41
CA LEU A 16 -24.27 -29.48 -26.03
C LEU A 16 -24.85 -28.34 -25.14
N GLY A 17 -25.82 -28.62 -24.29
CA GLY A 17 -26.39 -27.66 -23.35
C GLY A 17 -25.45 -27.30 -22.18
N VAL A 18 -24.56 -28.19 -21.77
CA VAL A 18 -23.61 -27.97 -20.66
C VAL A 18 -22.34 -27.21 -21.12
N SER A 19 -21.97 -27.35 -22.40
CA SER A 19 -20.77 -26.70 -22.94
C SER A 19 -20.93 -25.18 -23.16
N GLY A 20 -22.14 -24.67 -23.23
CA GLY A 20 -22.41 -23.23 -23.40
C GLY A 20 -22.18 -22.38 -22.15
N SER A 21 -22.19 -23.00 -20.98
CA SER A 21 -22.02 -22.28 -19.69
C SER A 21 -20.57 -21.95 -19.35
N LEU A 22 -19.60 -22.55 -20.07
CA LEU A 22 -18.17 -22.34 -19.84
C LEU A 22 -17.57 -21.14 -20.61
N LEU A 23 -18.38 -20.46 -21.44
CA LEU A 23 -17.93 -19.31 -22.25
C LEU A 23 -18.35 -17.96 -21.68
N LEU A 24 -18.97 -17.94 -20.49
CA LEU A 24 -19.20 -16.66 -19.80
C LEU A 24 -17.86 -16.12 -19.31
N PRO A 25 -17.51 -14.89 -19.70
CA PRO A 25 -16.31 -14.26 -19.15
C PRO A 25 -16.44 -14.21 -17.62
N PRO A 26 -15.34 -14.37 -16.87
CA PRO A 26 -15.39 -14.26 -15.42
C PRO A 26 -15.97 -12.89 -15.07
N LEU A 27 -17.06 -12.88 -14.31
CA LEU A 27 -17.62 -11.67 -13.72
C LEU A 27 -16.56 -11.13 -12.74
N HIS A 28 -15.71 -10.22 -13.23
CA HIS A 28 -14.84 -9.47 -12.36
C HIS A 28 -15.72 -8.57 -11.50
N ALA A 29 -15.85 -8.90 -10.22
CA ALA A 29 -16.47 -7.98 -9.28
C ALA A 29 -15.70 -6.64 -9.34
N ALA A 30 -16.42 -5.55 -9.52
CA ALA A 30 -15.82 -4.23 -9.43
C ALA A 30 -15.12 -4.10 -8.06
N PRO A 31 -13.91 -3.57 -8.00
CA PRO A 31 -13.21 -3.40 -6.72
C PRO A 31 -14.08 -2.57 -5.78
N SER A 32 -14.29 -3.10 -4.57
CA SER A 32 -15.04 -2.37 -3.54
C SER A 32 -14.35 -1.04 -3.25
N PRO A 33 -15.09 0.06 -3.06
CA PRO A 33 -14.49 1.34 -2.71
C PRO A 33 -13.72 1.23 -1.40
N LEU A 34 -12.55 1.87 -1.34
CA LEU A 34 -11.74 1.90 -0.12
C LEU A 34 -12.47 2.62 1.00
N ILE A 35 -12.40 2.06 2.19
CA ILE A 35 -12.85 2.75 3.41
C ILE A 35 -11.93 3.94 3.65
N THR A 36 -12.51 5.14 3.70
CA THR A 36 -11.78 6.38 3.99
C THR A 36 -12.27 7.02 5.28
N ARG A 37 -11.43 7.89 5.86
CA ARG A 37 -11.77 8.74 7.01
C ARG A 37 -11.34 10.17 6.72
N PRO A 38 -12.16 11.17 7.03
CA PRO A 38 -11.76 12.56 6.89
C PRO A 38 -10.79 12.95 8.01
N ILE A 39 -9.80 13.76 7.69
CA ILE A 39 -8.98 14.45 8.68
C ILE A 39 -9.84 15.58 9.24
N PRO A 40 -10.10 15.65 10.57
CA PRO A 40 -11.05 16.59 11.13
C PRO A 40 -10.73 18.07 10.85
N SER A 41 -9.44 18.43 10.78
CA SER A 41 -9.01 19.82 10.59
C SER A 41 -9.07 20.30 9.13
N SER A 42 -8.91 19.39 8.15
CA SER A 42 -8.85 19.75 6.72
C SER A 42 -10.02 19.23 5.89
N GLY A 43 -10.75 18.24 6.40
CA GLY A 43 -11.77 17.50 5.65
C GLY A 43 -11.20 16.56 4.59
N GLU A 44 -9.87 16.47 4.43
CA GLU A 44 -9.25 15.55 3.47
C GLU A 44 -9.57 14.11 3.82
N ALA A 45 -10.14 13.36 2.87
CA ALA A 45 -10.40 11.94 3.04
C ALA A 45 -9.15 11.13 2.69
N ILE A 46 -8.66 10.35 3.67
CA ILE A 46 -7.55 9.42 3.48
C ILE A 46 -8.02 7.98 3.66
N PRO A 47 -7.44 6.98 2.98
CA PRO A 47 -7.70 5.57 3.25
C PRO A 47 -7.46 5.24 4.73
N ALA A 48 -8.36 4.44 5.31
CA ALA A 48 -8.30 4.10 6.73
C ALA A 48 -7.12 3.20 7.11
N ILE A 49 -6.49 2.57 6.12
CA ILE A 49 -5.31 1.71 6.31
C ILE A 49 -4.09 2.45 5.78
N GLY A 50 -3.05 2.52 6.61
CA GLY A 50 -1.72 3.03 6.27
C GLY A 50 -0.66 1.93 6.29
N LEU A 51 0.48 2.20 5.67
CA LEU A 51 1.67 1.35 5.66
C LEU A 51 2.64 1.82 6.75
N GLY A 52 2.82 1.02 7.80
CA GLY A 52 3.86 1.22 8.81
C GLY A 52 5.19 0.61 8.37
N SER A 53 6.30 1.20 8.81
CA SER A 53 7.64 0.84 8.33
C SER A 53 8.56 0.27 9.41
N TRP A 54 8.13 0.20 10.66
CA TRP A 54 8.97 -0.31 11.75
C TRP A 54 9.36 -1.77 11.50
N ILE A 55 10.62 -2.12 11.75
CA ILE A 55 11.25 -3.43 11.50
C ILE A 55 11.25 -3.82 10.02
N THR A 56 10.11 -3.84 9.34
CA THR A 56 9.96 -4.35 7.97
C THR A 56 10.76 -3.57 6.93
N PHE A 57 11.00 -2.28 7.17
CA PHE A 57 11.82 -1.43 6.29
C PHE A 57 13.22 -1.17 6.83
N ASN A 58 13.57 -1.72 8.00
CA ASN A 58 14.93 -1.61 8.54
C ASN A 58 15.85 -2.67 7.94
N VAL A 59 16.04 -2.64 6.64
CA VAL A 59 16.77 -3.65 5.85
C VAL A 59 18.21 -3.23 5.50
N GLY A 60 18.68 -2.14 6.07
CA GLY A 60 20.06 -1.67 5.86
C GLY A 60 20.35 -1.33 4.39
N ARG A 61 21.42 -1.89 3.84
CA ARG A 61 21.87 -1.68 2.46
C ARG A 61 21.64 -2.89 1.54
N ASP A 62 20.95 -3.92 2.01
CA ASP A 62 20.66 -5.11 1.22
C ASP A 62 19.80 -4.74 -0.01
N PRO A 63 20.32 -4.90 -1.23
CA PRO A 63 19.62 -4.46 -2.43
C PRO A 63 18.36 -5.29 -2.71
N GLN A 64 18.37 -6.59 -2.39
CA GLN A 64 17.20 -7.43 -2.59
C GLN A 64 16.09 -7.07 -1.62
N ALA A 65 16.38 -6.96 -0.33
CA ALA A 65 15.39 -6.57 0.67
C ALA A 65 14.83 -5.16 0.42
N ARG A 66 15.65 -4.22 -0.09
CA ARG A 66 15.18 -2.89 -0.52
C ARG A 66 14.23 -2.98 -1.73
N ALA A 67 14.51 -3.87 -2.69
CA ALA A 67 13.64 -4.08 -3.84
C ALA A 67 12.29 -4.70 -3.41
N GLU A 68 12.29 -5.63 -2.46
CA GLU A 68 11.08 -6.21 -1.87
C GLU A 68 10.24 -5.16 -1.13
N CYS A 69 10.87 -4.28 -0.35
CA CYS A 69 10.21 -3.14 0.28
C CYS A 69 9.58 -2.21 -0.77
N ALA A 70 10.30 -1.90 -1.84
CA ALA A 70 9.79 -1.05 -2.92
C ALA A 70 8.61 -1.71 -3.66
N GLU A 71 8.65 -3.03 -3.88
CA GLU A 71 7.53 -3.75 -4.47
C GLU A 71 6.30 -3.74 -3.56
N GLY A 72 6.47 -3.99 -2.26
CA GLY A 72 5.39 -3.88 -1.28
C GLY A 72 4.74 -2.49 -1.29
N MET A 73 5.54 -1.43 -1.33
CA MET A 73 5.03 -0.05 -1.47
C MET A 73 4.29 0.15 -2.79
N ARG A 74 4.78 -0.40 -3.90
CA ARG A 74 4.11 -0.29 -5.21
C ARG A 74 2.73 -0.93 -5.17
N GLN A 75 2.61 -2.13 -4.62
CA GLN A 75 1.35 -2.83 -4.45
C GLN A 75 0.40 -2.07 -3.52
N PHE A 76 0.91 -1.50 -2.43
CA PHE A 76 0.14 -0.66 -1.53
C PHE A 76 -0.47 0.56 -2.24
N PHE A 77 0.31 1.29 -3.04
CA PHE A 77 -0.19 2.42 -3.83
C PHE A 77 -1.13 1.97 -4.95
N ALA A 78 -0.84 0.86 -5.63
CA ALA A 78 -1.71 0.27 -6.65
C ALA A 78 -3.08 -0.13 -6.08
N GLY A 79 -3.12 -0.61 -4.84
CA GLY A 79 -4.35 -0.88 -4.09
C GLY A 79 -5.08 0.37 -3.59
N GLY A 80 -4.57 1.59 -3.90
CA GLY A 80 -5.17 2.86 -3.50
C GLY A 80 -4.72 3.36 -2.12
N GLY A 81 -3.76 2.71 -1.48
CA GLY A 81 -3.13 3.20 -0.25
C GLY A 81 -2.44 4.55 -0.47
N ARG A 82 -2.34 5.36 0.60
CA ARG A 82 -1.74 6.70 0.52
C ARG A 82 -0.82 7.03 1.68
N LEU A 83 -1.19 6.61 2.90
CA LEU A 83 -0.48 6.95 4.12
C LEU A 83 0.67 5.98 4.35
N ILE A 84 1.89 6.51 4.48
CA ILE A 84 3.07 5.79 4.96
C ILE A 84 3.54 6.44 6.25
N ASP A 85 3.79 5.63 7.29
CA ASP A 85 4.28 6.07 8.59
C ASP A 85 5.67 5.53 8.88
N SER A 86 6.57 6.42 9.35
CA SER A 86 7.93 6.06 9.77
C SER A 86 8.38 6.86 10.99
N SER A 87 9.64 6.69 11.37
CA SER A 87 10.28 7.41 12.46
C SER A 87 11.81 7.39 12.32
N PRO A 88 12.52 8.42 12.80
CA PRO A 88 13.97 8.42 12.90
C PRO A 88 14.55 7.24 13.69
N MET A 89 13.79 6.65 14.61
CA MET A 89 14.26 5.49 15.38
C MET A 89 14.14 4.14 14.65
N TYR A 90 13.61 4.11 13.42
CA TYR A 90 13.40 2.87 12.66
C TYR A 90 14.62 2.49 11.76
N GLY A 91 15.82 2.83 12.19
CA GLY A 91 17.05 2.48 11.49
C GLY A 91 17.10 3.01 10.06
N SER A 92 17.20 2.11 9.07
CA SER A 92 17.28 2.48 7.65
C SER A 92 15.94 2.79 6.99
N ALA A 93 14.82 2.64 7.69
CA ALA A 93 13.48 2.68 7.09
C ALA A 93 13.20 3.96 6.30
N GLN A 94 13.59 5.14 6.81
CA GLN A 94 13.36 6.42 6.13
C GLN A 94 14.10 6.52 4.79
N ASP A 95 15.35 6.05 4.72
CA ASP A 95 16.12 6.04 3.47
C ASP A 95 15.56 5.01 2.47
N VAL A 96 15.15 3.84 2.95
CA VAL A 96 14.51 2.80 2.11
C VAL A 96 13.23 3.33 1.49
N ILE A 97 12.37 3.98 2.29
CA ILE A 97 11.15 4.64 1.81
C ILE A 97 11.49 5.70 0.76
N GLY A 98 12.43 6.58 1.05
CA GLY A 98 12.82 7.65 0.12
C GLY A 98 13.34 7.13 -1.20
N GLN A 99 14.15 6.06 -1.19
CA GLN A 99 14.60 5.40 -2.41
C GLN A 99 13.44 4.81 -3.22
N ALA A 100 12.52 4.11 -2.55
CA ALA A 100 11.35 3.50 -3.19
C ALA A 100 10.43 4.57 -3.79
N LEU A 101 10.17 5.69 -3.08
CA LEU A 101 9.34 6.79 -3.57
C LEU A 101 9.90 7.42 -4.86
N GLN A 102 11.23 7.53 -5.01
CA GLN A 102 11.84 8.04 -6.24
C GLN A 102 11.61 7.13 -7.45
N ALA A 103 11.53 5.83 -7.23
CA ALA A 103 11.26 4.85 -8.28
C ALA A 103 9.77 4.74 -8.62
N ILE A 104 8.90 4.79 -7.59
CA ILE A 104 7.46 4.58 -7.74
C ILE A 104 6.75 5.84 -8.22
N LYS A 105 7.13 7.02 -7.67
CA LYS A 105 6.51 8.33 -7.95
C LYS A 105 4.99 8.28 -7.82
N PRO A 106 4.44 7.93 -6.64
CA PRO A 106 3.00 7.76 -6.48
C PRO A 106 2.28 9.09 -6.75
N ALA A 107 1.11 9.03 -7.39
CA ALA A 107 0.30 10.21 -7.69
C ALA A 107 -0.19 10.93 -6.41
N ARG A 108 -0.34 10.18 -5.33
CA ARG A 108 -0.75 10.70 -4.02
C ARG A 108 0.03 9.98 -2.92
N LEU A 109 0.67 10.76 -2.07
CA LEU A 109 1.35 10.33 -0.86
C LEU A 109 0.80 11.15 0.31
N PHE A 110 0.51 10.50 1.42
CA PHE A 110 0.33 11.13 2.73
C PHE A 110 1.48 10.63 3.62
N SER A 111 2.47 11.50 3.84
CA SER A 111 3.70 11.19 4.58
C SER A 111 3.53 11.52 6.05
N ALA A 112 3.62 10.51 6.91
CA ALA A 112 3.61 10.64 8.37
C ALA A 112 4.97 10.27 8.94
N ASP A 113 5.57 11.18 9.73
CA ASP A 113 6.85 10.92 10.40
C ASP A 113 6.82 11.45 11.83
N LYS A 114 7.88 11.21 12.57
CA LYS A 114 7.96 11.51 13.99
C LYS A 114 9.20 12.31 14.34
N VAL A 115 9.11 13.06 15.43
CA VAL A 115 10.25 13.62 16.14
C VAL A 115 10.59 12.70 17.30
N TRP A 116 11.84 12.26 17.37
CA TRP A 116 12.34 11.37 18.42
C TRP A 116 13.70 11.87 18.94
N ILE A 117 13.66 12.79 19.88
CA ILE A 117 14.85 13.38 20.51
C ILE A 117 14.54 13.80 21.95
N GLY A 118 15.58 13.92 22.76
CA GLY A 118 15.52 14.63 24.03
C GLY A 118 15.80 16.12 23.83
N GLY A 119 14.86 16.98 24.24
CA GLY A 119 14.98 18.44 24.16
C GLY A 119 14.60 19.03 22.79
N GLY A 120 13.79 20.09 22.81
CA GLY A 120 13.15 20.66 21.62
C GLY A 120 14.11 21.33 20.62
N ALA A 121 15.26 21.85 21.08
CA ALA A 121 16.19 22.60 20.22
C ALA A 121 16.73 21.82 19.02
N ARG A 122 16.80 20.49 19.10
CA ARG A 122 17.28 19.61 18.02
C ARG A 122 16.17 19.11 17.06
N GLY A 123 14.91 19.38 17.41
CA GLY A 123 13.76 18.94 16.62
C GLY A 123 13.80 19.35 15.15
N PRO A 124 13.98 20.65 14.84
CA PRO A 124 14.04 21.13 13.47
C PRO A 124 15.12 20.43 12.63
N GLY A 125 16.31 20.20 13.20
CA GLY A 125 17.41 19.50 12.51
C GLY A 125 17.09 18.02 12.23
N GLN A 126 16.40 17.33 13.14
CA GLN A 126 15.97 15.96 12.92
C GLN A 126 14.87 15.88 11.86
N ILE A 127 13.88 16.77 11.89
CA ILE A 127 12.82 16.86 10.87
C ILE A 127 13.42 17.05 9.48
N GLU A 128 14.39 17.98 9.35
CA GLU A 128 15.05 18.25 8.08
C GLU A 128 15.87 17.04 7.58
N THR A 129 16.49 16.31 8.50
CA THR A 129 17.22 15.07 8.16
C THR A 129 16.23 14.01 7.68
N SER A 130 15.13 13.79 8.38
CA SER A 130 14.06 12.86 7.97
C SER A 130 13.49 13.23 6.60
N ARG A 131 13.20 14.51 6.38
CA ARG A 131 12.69 15.02 5.11
C ARG A 131 13.63 14.69 3.94
N ARG A 132 14.95 14.87 4.14
CA ARG A 132 15.96 14.51 3.13
C ARG A 132 16.04 13.01 2.88
N LEU A 133 15.97 12.19 3.92
CA LEU A 133 15.96 10.74 3.79
C LEU A 133 14.74 10.26 3.01
N TRP A 134 13.56 10.79 3.30
CA TRP A 134 12.32 10.50 2.58
C TRP A 134 12.29 11.10 1.16
N ARG A 135 13.14 12.11 0.87
CA ARG A 135 13.16 12.85 -0.40
C ARG A 135 11.82 13.52 -0.73
N VAL A 136 11.16 14.05 0.30
CA VAL A 136 9.89 14.76 0.20
C VAL A 136 10.08 16.25 0.50
N PRO A 137 9.24 17.14 -0.07
CA PRO A 137 9.33 18.58 0.21
C PRO A 137 8.87 18.95 1.62
N ARG A 138 7.95 18.15 2.19
CA ARG A 138 7.37 18.32 3.54
C ARG A 138 6.77 17.00 4.00
N PHE A 139 6.45 16.91 5.29
CA PHE A 139 5.56 15.89 5.83
C PHE A 139 4.13 16.42 5.93
N ASP A 140 3.15 15.54 5.73
CA ASP A 140 1.73 15.84 5.90
C ASP A 140 1.30 15.73 7.36
N LEU A 141 1.97 14.85 8.13
CA LEU A 141 1.79 14.68 9.56
C LEU A 141 3.14 14.52 10.25
N LEU A 142 3.35 15.29 11.32
CA LEU A 142 4.46 15.11 12.27
C LEU A 142 3.93 14.80 13.65
N GLN A 143 4.48 13.77 14.26
CA GLN A 143 4.11 13.29 15.59
C GLN A 143 5.30 13.37 16.54
N VAL A 144 5.04 13.44 17.84
CA VAL A 144 6.09 13.25 18.86
C VAL A 144 6.12 11.77 19.23
N HIS A 145 7.29 11.14 19.03
CA HIS A 145 7.49 9.72 19.32
C HIS A 145 7.90 9.53 20.77
N ASN A 146 7.18 8.68 21.51
CA ASN A 146 7.45 8.40 22.93
C ASN A 146 7.49 9.69 23.76
N LEU A 147 6.40 10.43 23.78
CA LEU A 147 6.27 11.65 24.57
C LEU A 147 6.43 11.34 26.05
N LEU A 148 7.63 11.62 26.60
CA LEU A 148 7.98 11.35 28.01
C LEU A 148 7.88 12.60 28.88
N SER A 149 8.01 13.76 28.28
CA SER A 149 7.90 15.07 28.94
C SER A 149 7.33 16.10 27.96
N TRP A 150 6.52 17.00 28.45
CA TRP A 150 5.81 18.03 27.70
C TRP A 150 5.75 19.34 28.49
#